data_100f0965305815bb9db209e38da8078f
#
_entry.id   100f0965305815bb9db209e38da8078f
#
_cell.length_a   1.000
_cell.length_b   1.000
_cell.length_c   1.000
_cell.angle_alpha   90.00
_cell.angle_beta   90.00
_cell.angle_gamma   90.00
#
_symmetry.space_group_name_H-M   'P 1'
#
loop_
_entity.id
_entity.type
_entity.pdbx_description
1 polymer ?
#
loop_
_entity_poly.entity_id
_entity_poly.type
_entity_poly.pdbx_seq_one_letter_code
_entity_poly.pdbx_strand_id
1 'polypeptide(L)'
;MGDDVGWFNIGAYHRGMMSGKTPNLDRLASEGMMFTDYYAEASCTAGRANFITGQLPIRTGLTTVGQAGADVGIPAEAVTLATALKAQGYATG
;
A
#
# COMPACT_ATOMS: atom_id res chain seq x y z
N MET A 1 -4.24 0.74 -2.89
CA MET A 1 -2.93 1.03 -2.26
C MET A 1 -2.23 2.08 -3.10
N GLY A 2 -1.72 3.13 -2.48
CA GLY A 2 -0.82 4.08 -3.14
C GLY A 2 0.61 3.53 -3.15
N ASP A 3 1.37 3.85 -4.19
CA ASP A 3 2.77 3.46 -4.34
C ASP A 3 3.52 4.70 -4.87
N ASP A 4 4.50 5.15 -4.11
CA ASP A 4 5.20 6.43 -4.32
C ASP A 4 4.29 7.68 -4.34
N VAL A 5 3.20 7.64 -3.58
CA VAL A 5 2.27 8.75 -3.44
C VAL A 5 2.55 9.48 -2.13
N GLY A 6 3.04 10.70 -2.23
CA GLY A 6 3.35 11.54 -1.08
C GLY A 6 2.15 12.37 -0.61
N TRP A 7 2.29 12.95 0.57
CA TRP A 7 1.31 13.85 1.18
C TRP A 7 0.84 14.96 0.23
N PHE A 8 1.78 15.59 -0.46
CA PHE A 8 1.49 16.70 -1.37
C PHE A 8 0.85 16.28 -2.70
N ASN A 9 0.75 14.99 -2.99
CA ASN A 9 0.12 14.48 -4.20
C ASN A 9 -1.41 14.33 -4.06
N ILE A 10 -1.95 14.40 -2.84
CA ILE A 10 -3.37 14.19 -2.56
C ILE A 10 -4.00 15.51 -2.12
N GLY A 11 -5.01 15.98 -2.86
CA GLY A 11 -5.65 17.26 -2.64
C GLY A 11 -6.28 17.39 -1.26
N ALA A 12 -6.88 16.32 -0.72
CA ALA A 12 -7.50 16.31 0.60
C ALA A 12 -6.50 16.62 1.72
N TYR A 13 -5.25 16.18 1.59
CA TYR A 13 -4.19 16.46 2.55
C TYR A 13 -3.48 17.78 2.31
N HIS A 14 -3.26 18.13 1.04
CA HIS A 14 -2.56 19.36 0.69
C HIS A 14 -3.33 20.13 -0.38
N ARG A 15 -4.04 21.15 0.04
CA ARG A 15 -4.91 22.00 -0.80
C ARG A 15 -4.16 23.10 -1.53
N GLY A 16 -2.91 22.84 -1.91
CA GLY A 16 -2.06 23.74 -2.70
C GLY A 16 -2.03 23.35 -4.17
N MET A 17 -0.82 23.10 -4.70
CA MET A 17 -0.57 22.80 -6.11
C MET A 17 -1.38 21.61 -6.64
N MET A 18 -1.63 20.60 -5.82
CA MET A 18 -2.40 19.40 -6.19
C MET A 18 -3.90 19.51 -5.87
N SER A 19 -4.38 20.66 -5.41
CA SER A 19 -5.80 20.88 -5.13
C SER A 19 -6.65 20.61 -6.38
N GLY A 20 -7.69 19.79 -6.20
CA GLY A 20 -8.58 19.40 -7.30
C GLY A 20 -7.99 18.43 -8.32
N LYS A 21 -6.77 17.97 -8.14
CA LYS A 21 -6.13 16.95 -9.01
C LYS A 21 -6.47 15.51 -8.63
N THR A 22 -7.03 15.31 -7.43
CA THR A 22 -7.46 14.00 -6.91
C THR A 22 -8.94 14.01 -6.49
N PRO A 23 -9.87 14.35 -7.39
CA PRO A 23 -11.26 14.63 -7.00
C PRO A 23 -11.97 13.45 -6.34
N ASN A 24 -11.68 12.22 -6.75
CA ASN A 24 -12.29 11.04 -6.16
C ASN A 24 -11.76 10.73 -4.75
N LEU A 25 -10.46 10.93 -4.52
CA LEU A 25 -9.86 10.79 -3.20
C LEU A 25 -10.33 11.91 -2.25
N ASP A 26 -10.43 13.12 -2.78
CA ASP A 26 -10.92 14.27 -2.03
C ASP A 26 -12.38 14.07 -1.60
N ARG A 27 -13.21 13.50 -2.49
CA ARG A 27 -14.58 13.13 -2.17
C ARG A 27 -14.64 12.05 -1.10
N LEU A 28 -13.85 10.99 -1.26
CA LEU A 28 -13.77 9.92 -0.26
C LEU A 28 -13.40 10.47 1.12
N ALA A 29 -12.43 11.37 1.19
CA ALA A 29 -12.03 12.02 2.43
C ALA A 29 -13.14 12.90 3.04
N SER A 30 -13.94 13.56 2.21
CA SER A 30 -15.06 14.41 2.68
C SER A 30 -16.27 13.61 3.17
N GLU A 31 -16.49 12.42 2.63
CA GLU A 31 -17.60 11.54 2.97
C GLU A 31 -17.25 10.52 4.06
N GLY A 32 -15.97 10.31 4.32
CA GLY A 32 -15.48 9.27 5.23
C GLY A 32 -14.54 9.79 6.31
N MET A 33 -13.63 8.92 6.71
CA MET A 33 -12.61 9.23 7.71
C MET A 33 -11.26 9.47 7.03
N MET A 34 -10.57 10.51 7.46
CA MET A 34 -9.23 10.86 7.00
C MET A 34 -8.25 10.80 8.18
N PHE A 35 -7.22 9.99 8.07
CA PHE A 35 -6.16 9.92 9.07
C PHE A 35 -5.15 11.03 8.84
N THR A 36 -4.78 11.74 9.90
CA THR A 36 -3.74 12.78 9.87
C THR A 36 -2.35 12.24 10.16
N ASP A 37 -2.30 11.12 10.87
CA ASP A 37 -1.05 10.49 11.31
C ASP A 37 -1.11 8.99 10.97
N TYR A 38 -0.84 8.66 9.73
CA TYR A 38 -0.76 7.30 9.24
C TYR A 38 0.59 7.09 8.55
N TYR A 39 1.44 6.27 9.14
CA TYR A 39 2.78 6.02 8.65
C TYR A 39 2.81 4.75 7.79
N ALA A 40 3.33 4.88 6.59
CA ALA A 40 3.55 3.78 5.66
C ALA A 40 5.03 3.37 5.67
N GLU A 41 5.34 2.30 4.97
CA GLU A 41 6.71 1.85 4.79
C GLU A 41 7.49 2.76 3.84
N ALA A 42 8.79 2.90 4.10
CA ALA A 42 9.66 3.79 3.34
C ALA A 42 10.09 3.25 1.96
N SER A 43 9.76 2.00 1.63
CA SER A 43 10.14 1.34 0.37
C SER A 43 8.91 0.70 -0.26
N CYS A 44 8.80 0.78 -1.59
CA CYS A 44 7.69 0.16 -2.32
C CYS A 44 7.62 -1.36 -2.10
N THR A 45 8.74 -2.07 -2.09
CA THR A 45 8.79 -3.51 -1.78
C THR A 45 8.25 -3.79 -0.37
N ALA A 46 8.71 -3.05 0.61
CA ALA A 46 8.26 -3.17 2.00
C ALA A 46 6.77 -2.86 2.13
N GLY A 47 6.30 -1.75 1.55
CA GLY A 47 4.91 -1.34 1.60
C GLY A 47 3.96 -2.33 0.91
N ARG A 48 4.35 -2.83 -0.25
CA ARG A 48 3.57 -3.86 -0.98
C ARG A 48 3.49 -5.15 -0.19
N ALA A 49 4.61 -5.65 0.32
CA ALA A 49 4.65 -6.87 1.12
C ALA A 49 3.81 -6.72 2.40
N ASN A 50 3.96 -5.61 3.12
CA ASN A 50 3.17 -5.30 4.31
C ASN A 50 1.67 -5.28 3.98
N PHE A 51 1.27 -4.58 2.93
CA PHE A 51 -0.14 -4.46 2.54
C PHE A 51 -0.78 -5.80 2.20
N ILE A 52 -0.10 -6.66 1.42
CA ILE A 52 -0.69 -7.92 0.98
C ILE A 52 -0.59 -9.07 1.98
N THR A 53 0.38 -9.01 2.90
CA THR A 53 0.58 -10.07 3.93
C THR A 53 0.08 -9.68 5.32
N GLY A 54 -0.12 -8.39 5.58
CA GLY A 54 -0.40 -7.88 6.92
C GLY A 54 0.78 -7.98 7.88
N GLN A 55 2.00 -8.20 7.37
CA GLN A 55 3.20 -8.39 8.17
C GLN A 55 4.19 -7.25 7.98
N LEU A 56 4.80 -6.81 9.08
CA LEU A 56 5.86 -5.81 9.03
C LEU A 56 7.06 -6.31 8.21
N PRO A 57 7.78 -5.43 7.49
CA PRO A 57 8.89 -5.82 6.62
C PRO A 57 10.00 -6.58 7.34
N ILE A 58 10.22 -6.30 8.61
CA ILE A 58 11.20 -7.03 9.43
C ILE A 58 10.85 -8.53 9.58
N ARG A 59 9.57 -8.89 9.47
CA ARG A 59 9.13 -10.29 9.51
C ARG A 59 9.24 -10.97 8.17
N THR A 60 8.95 -10.25 7.08
CA THR A 60 9.02 -10.80 5.72
C THR A 60 10.43 -10.79 5.15
N GLY A 61 11.34 -9.99 5.72
CA GLY A 61 12.67 -9.72 5.16
C GLY A 61 12.68 -8.79 3.96
N LEU A 62 11.50 -8.35 3.49
CA LEU A 62 11.33 -7.50 2.30
C LEU A 62 11.35 -6.03 2.71
N THR A 63 12.52 -5.55 3.13
CA THR A 63 12.69 -4.20 3.66
C THR A 63 13.06 -3.17 2.60
N THR A 64 13.60 -3.60 1.46
CA THR A 64 14.06 -2.73 0.38
C THR A 64 13.92 -3.42 -0.97
N VAL A 65 14.09 -2.65 -2.03
CA VAL A 65 14.03 -3.18 -3.41
C VAL A 65 15.20 -4.13 -3.64
N GLY A 66 14.89 -5.36 -4.11
CA GLY A 66 15.89 -6.34 -4.52
C GLY A 66 16.58 -5.93 -5.81
N GLN A 67 17.84 -6.35 -5.96
CA GLN A 67 18.56 -6.22 -7.23
C GLN A 67 17.98 -7.19 -8.26
N ALA A 68 18.20 -6.90 -9.55
CA ALA A 68 17.79 -7.80 -10.62
C ALA A 68 18.45 -9.19 -10.43
N GLY A 69 17.62 -10.24 -10.41
CA GLY A 69 18.06 -11.60 -10.15
C GLY A 69 18.25 -11.98 -8.68
N ALA A 70 17.90 -11.09 -7.75
CA ALA A 70 17.90 -11.43 -6.32
C ALA A 70 16.85 -12.50 -6.01
N ASP A 71 17.26 -13.51 -5.26
CA ASP A 71 16.37 -14.57 -4.77
C ASP A 71 15.69 -14.12 -3.47
N VAL A 72 14.86 -13.08 -3.61
CA VAL A 72 14.07 -12.53 -2.50
C VAL A 72 12.62 -12.38 -2.92
N GLY A 73 11.72 -12.88 -2.12
CA GLY A 73 10.29 -12.85 -2.40
C GLY A 73 9.45 -13.25 -1.20
N ILE A 74 8.15 -13.20 -1.38
CA ILE A 74 7.21 -13.72 -0.38
C ILE A 74 7.26 -15.25 -0.47
N PRO A 75 7.49 -15.96 0.66
CA PRO A 75 7.46 -17.42 0.67
C PRO A 75 6.13 -17.96 0.13
N ALA A 76 6.19 -19.10 -0.57
CA ALA A 76 4.99 -19.70 -1.15
C ALA A 76 3.92 -20.07 -0.11
N GLU A 77 4.33 -20.31 1.12
CA GLU A 77 3.47 -20.64 2.26
C GLU A 77 2.81 -19.41 2.89
N ALA A 78 3.28 -18.21 2.55
CA ALA A 78 2.75 -16.98 3.14
C ALA A 78 1.30 -16.74 2.71
N VAL A 79 0.43 -16.55 3.69
CA VAL A 79 -0.95 -16.16 3.43
C VAL A 79 -0.99 -14.69 3.02
N THR A 80 -1.64 -14.44 1.89
CA THR A 80 -1.87 -13.08 1.39
C THR A 80 -3.34 -12.72 1.42
N LEU A 81 -3.67 -11.43 1.28
CA LEU A 81 -5.06 -10.99 1.09
C LEU A 81 -5.73 -11.74 -0.06
N ALA A 82 -5.01 -11.96 -1.16
CA ALA A 82 -5.53 -12.67 -2.32
C ALA A 82 -5.84 -14.14 -1.97
N THR A 83 -4.95 -14.86 -1.29
CA THR A 83 -5.19 -16.24 -0.89
C THR A 83 -6.35 -16.36 0.10
N ALA A 84 -6.44 -15.45 1.05
CA ALA A 84 -7.52 -15.41 2.02
C ALA A 84 -8.89 -15.13 1.36
N LEU A 85 -8.96 -14.16 0.46
CA LEU A 85 -10.19 -13.81 -0.25
C LEU A 85 -10.60 -14.88 -1.26
N LYS A 86 -9.63 -15.51 -1.94
CA LYS A 86 -9.89 -16.60 -2.86
C LYS A 86 -10.58 -17.78 -2.15
N ALA A 87 -10.18 -18.08 -0.92
CA ALA A 87 -10.83 -19.10 -0.10
C ALA A 87 -12.29 -18.77 0.24
N GLN A 88 -12.69 -17.50 0.16
CA GLN A 88 -14.05 -17.01 0.35
C GLN A 88 -14.84 -16.85 -0.96
N GLY A 89 -14.29 -17.30 -2.09
CA GLY A 89 -14.96 -17.27 -3.39
C GLY A 89 -14.75 -15.98 -4.20
N TYR A 90 -13.86 -15.08 -3.77
CA TYR A 90 -13.52 -13.90 -4.56
C TYR A 90 -12.60 -14.25 -5.73
N ALA A 91 -12.81 -13.60 -6.86
CA ALA A 91 -11.86 -13.64 -7.97
C ALA A 91 -10.63 -12.78 -7.59
N THR A 92 -9.45 -13.30 -7.86
CA THR A 92 -8.17 -12.62 -7.61
C THR A 92 -7.31 -12.67 -8.86
N GLY A 93 -6.59 -11.58 -9.15
CA GLY A 93 -5.68 -11.46 -10.29
C GLY A 93 -4.44 -10.64 -9.95
#